data_2058ba6135d16eb0b4040f57aff2d673
#
_entry.id   2058ba6135d16eb0b4040f57aff2d673
#
_cell.length_a   1.000
_cell.length_b   1.000
_cell.length_c   1.000
_cell.angle_alpha   90.00
_cell.angle_beta   90.00
_cell.angle_gamma   90.00
#
_symmetry.space_group_name_H-M   'P 1'
#
loop_
_entity.id
_entity.type
_entity.pdbx_description
1 polymer ?
#
loop_
_entity_poly.entity_id
_entity_poly.type
_entity_poly.pdbx_seq_one_letter_code
_entity_poly.pdbx_strand_id
1 'polypeptide(L)'
;MDDTAPAVDSPSRPVPADAVDVALAQSGDQQAFERLYRAHVGRVYGLALRMAGAGPAEELTQDVFVRAWEKLSSFRGEAAFATWLHRLAVNLLLSERSRRGRERLRLGEDETVMDRQRARRETPEVAMDLDTAIGRLPDGARQIFVLHDVEGYKHEEIGEMLGIAVGTSKAQLHRARMLLRGHLEPGLKGGH
;
A
#
# COMPACT_ATOMS: atom_id res chain seq x y z
N MET A 1 -61.43 14.79 -2.25
CA MET A 1 -60.63 13.99 -1.27
C MET A 1 -59.27 13.78 -1.91
N ASP A 2 -58.39 14.77 -1.63
CA ASP A 2 -56.98 14.68 -2.07
C ASP A 2 -56.21 13.91 -1.02
N ASP A 3 -55.77 12.70 -1.39
CA ASP A 3 -54.89 11.88 -0.57
C ASP A 3 -53.44 12.08 -1.05
N THR A 4 -52.81 13.15 -0.55
CA THR A 4 -51.39 13.41 -0.79
C THR A 4 -50.60 12.67 0.28
N ALA A 5 -50.15 11.46 -0.03
CA ALA A 5 -49.22 10.73 0.80
C ALA A 5 -47.89 11.51 0.91
N PRO A 6 -47.29 11.66 2.13
CA PRO A 6 -46.02 12.33 2.29
C PRO A 6 -44.91 11.48 1.67
N ALA A 7 -44.04 12.13 0.88
CA ALA A 7 -42.81 11.54 0.34
C ALA A 7 -41.97 10.99 1.49
N VAL A 8 -41.68 9.69 1.46
CA VAL A 8 -40.80 9.00 2.38
C VAL A 8 -39.40 9.53 2.12
N ASP A 9 -38.88 10.30 3.09
CA ASP A 9 -37.53 10.81 3.12
C ASP A 9 -36.57 9.61 3.06
N SER A 10 -35.89 9.45 1.94
CA SER A 10 -34.89 8.42 1.77
C SER A 10 -33.76 8.68 2.78
N PRO A 11 -33.30 7.67 3.55
CA PRO A 11 -32.25 7.89 4.56
C PRO A 11 -31.01 8.49 3.89
N SER A 12 -30.67 9.70 4.29
CA SER A 12 -29.48 10.41 3.84
C SER A 12 -28.27 9.52 4.08
N ARG A 13 -27.59 9.15 3.00
CA ARG A 13 -26.33 8.42 3.08
C ARG A 13 -25.39 9.18 4.03
N PRO A 14 -24.79 8.53 5.05
CA PRO A 14 -23.92 9.22 6.00
C PRO A 14 -22.82 9.95 5.24
N VAL A 15 -22.69 11.25 5.49
CA VAL A 15 -21.64 12.08 4.88
C VAL A 15 -20.29 11.53 5.35
N PRO A 16 -19.38 11.16 4.44
CA PRO A 16 -18.05 10.68 4.84
C PRO A 16 -17.35 11.71 5.72
N ALA A 17 -16.64 11.26 6.75
CA ALA A 17 -15.97 12.15 7.72
C ALA A 17 -15.08 13.21 7.05
N ASP A 18 -14.48 12.88 5.90
CA ASP A 18 -13.57 13.75 5.15
C ASP A 18 -14.27 14.70 4.16
N ALA A 19 -15.58 14.56 3.95
CA ALA A 19 -16.26 15.22 2.83
C ALA A 19 -16.19 16.76 2.87
N VAL A 20 -16.29 17.35 4.06
CA VAL A 20 -16.21 18.80 4.26
C VAL A 20 -14.77 19.29 3.96
N ASP A 21 -13.78 18.62 4.53
CA ASP A 21 -12.39 18.99 4.31
C ASP A 21 -11.94 18.79 2.86
N VAL A 22 -12.44 17.75 2.20
CA VAL A 22 -12.22 17.53 0.76
C VAL A 22 -12.78 18.69 -0.07
N ALA A 23 -14.02 19.11 0.17
CA ALA A 23 -14.65 20.21 -0.57
C ALA A 23 -13.89 21.54 -0.36
N LEU A 24 -13.51 21.85 0.87
CA LEU A 24 -12.71 23.03 1.18
C LEU A 24 -11.33 22.98 0.53
N ALA A 25 -10.64 21.85 0.63
CA ALA A 25 -9.32 21.66 0.03
C ALA A 25 -9.38 21.73 -1.52
N GLN A 26 -10.46 21.24 -2.15
CA GLN A 26 -10.69 21.40 -3.60
C GLN A 26 -10.85 22.87 -4.01
N SER A 27 -11.34 23.74 -3.11
CA SER A 27 -11.41 25.19 -3.33
C SER A 27 -10.11 25.93 -2.99
N GLY A 28 -9.05 25.20 -2.60
CA GLY A 28 -7.73 25.74 -2.32
C GLY A 28 -7.43 26.00 -0.82
N ASP A 29 -8.30 25.58 0.10
CA ASP A 29 -8.05 25.69 1.54
C ASP A 29 -6.95 24.72 1.98
N GLN A 30 -5.76 25.26 2.26
CA GLN A 30 -4.61 24.50 2.72
C GLN A 30 -4.80 23.90 4.10
N GLN A 31 -5.53 24.57 4.98
CA GLN A 31 -5.79 24.05 6.34
C GLN A 31 -6.71 22.83 6.31
N ALA A 32 -7.70 22.82 5.41
CA ALA A 32 -8.53 21.64 5.16
C ALA A 32 -7.68 20.45 4.66
N PHE A 33 -6.78 20.70 3.73
CA PHE A 33 -5.86 19.65 3.26
C PHE A 33 -4.90 19.18 4.35
N GLU A 34 -4.43 20.06 5.21
CA GLU A 34 -3.60 19.67 6.36
C GLU A 34 -4.37 18.73 7.31
N ARG A 35 -5.66 18.97 7.54
CA ARG A 35 -6.49 18.05 8.34
C ARG A 35 -6.62 16.68 7.67
N LEU A 36 -6.83 16.62 6.35
CA LEU A 36 -6.81 15.36 5.57
C LEU A 36 -5.46 14.66 5.67
N TYR A 37 -4.37 15.40 5.54
CA TYR A 37 -3.02 14.87 5.72
C TYR A 37 -2.87 14.20 7.08
N ARG A 38 -3.16 14.93 8.18
CA ARG A 38 -3.04 14.41 9.55
C ARG A 38 -3.90 13.18 9.80
N ALA A 39 -5.10 13.12 9.21
CA ALA A 39 -6.01 12.00 9.36
C ALA A 39 -5.50 10.72 8.65
N HIS A 40 -4.74 10.85 7.56
CA HIS A 40 -4.41 9.72 6.69
C HIS A 40 -2.90 9.39 6.62
N VAL A 41 -2.00 10.27 7.09
CA VAL A 41 -0.54 10.09 6.95
C VAL A 41 -0.03 8.78 7.54
N GLY A 42 -0.52 8.40 8.71
CA GLY A 42 -0.09 7.14 9.36
C GLY A 42 -0.43 5.90 8.53
N ARG A 43 -1.59 5.90 7.86
CA ARG A 43 -2.02 4.80 7.00
C ARG A 43 -1.17 4.71 5.71
N VAL A 44 -0.93 5.86 5.09
CA VAL A 44 -0.09 5.95 3.88
C VAL A 44 1.35 5.56 4.20
N TYR A 45 1.90 6.05 5.31
CA TYR A 45 3.24 5.68 5.76
C TYR A 45 3.37 4.18 6.04
N GLY A 46 2.41 3.58 6.75
CA GLY A 46 2.39 2.14 7.00
C GLY A 46 2.37 1.31 5.70
N LEU A 47 1.63 1.76 4.69
CA LEU A 47 1.62 1.13 3.36
C LEU A 47 2.99 1.28 2.67
N ALA A 48 3.56 2.50 2.66
CA ALA A 48 4.87 2.76 2.07
C ALA A 48 5.98 1.94 2.76
N LEU A 49 5.95 1.87 4.09
CA LEU A 49 6.89 1.07 4.89
C LEU A 49 6.83 -0.40 4.51
N ARG A 50 5.64 -0.99 4.44
CA ARG A 50 5.45 -2.40 4.05
C ARG A 50 5.82 -2.68 2.61
N MET A 51 5.51 -1.77 1.67
CA MET A 51 5.76 -1.99 0.24
C MET A 51 7.21 -1.69 -0.18
N ALA A 52 7.83 -0.67 0.40
CA ALA A 52 9.14 -0.17 -0.06
C ALA A 52 10.26 -0.30 0.99
N GLY A 53 9.92 -0.59 2.26
CA GLY A 53 10.87 -0.64 3.37
C GLY A 53 11.11 0.72 4.02
N ALA A 54 11.82 0.72 5.16
CA ALA A 54 11.96 1.91 6.02
C ALA A 54 12.68 3.09 5.34
N GLY A 55 13.73 2.80 4.54
CA GLY A 55 14.55 3.85 3.94
C GLY A 55 13.75 4.87 3.11
N PRO A 56 12.95 4.43 2.12
CA PRO A 56 12.20 5.34 1.26
C PRO A 56 10.79 5.69 1.76
N ALA A 57 10.32 5.12 2.87
CA ALA A 57 8.91 5.22 3.27
C ALA A 57 8.44 6.65 3.51
N GLU A 58 9.28 7.48 4.14
CA GLU A 58 8.94 8.87 4.44
C GLU A 58 8.83 9.71 3.17
N GLU A 59 9.84 9.65 2.29
CA GLU A 59 9.86 10.32 1.00
C GLU A 59 8.64 9.94 0.15
N LEU A 60 8.38 8.64 0.03
CA LEU A 60 7.24 8.13 -0.74
C LEU A 60 5.89 8.55 -0.14
N THR A 61 5.80 8.67 1.18
CA THR A 61 4.61 9.20 1.83
C THR A 61 4.37 10.66 1.46
N GLN A 62 5.41 11.49 1.46
CA GLN A 62 5.33 12.89 1.04
C GLN A 62 4.91 12.99 -0.43
N ASP A 63 5.52 12.18 -1.32
CA ASP A 63 5.17 12.14 -2.74
C ASP A 63 3.69 11.79 -2.98
N VAL A 64 3.16 10.85 -2.20
CA VAL A 64 1.72 10.51 -2.26
C VAL A 64 0.86 11.72 -1.94
N PHE A 65 1.16 12.49 -0.90
CA PHE A 65 0.37 13.66 -0.51
C PHE A 65 0.55 14.84 -1.47
N VAL A 66 1.75 15.05 -2.00
CA VAL A 66 1.97 16.02 -3.09
C VAL A 66 1.10 15.65 -4.28
N ARG A 67 1.12 14.39 -4.68
CA ARG A 67 0.30 13.90 -5.80
C ARG A 67 -1.20 13.96 -5.50
N ALA A 68 -1.59 13.73 -4.24
CA ALA A 68 -2.98 13.87 -3.81
C ALA A 68 -3.45 15.32 -3.93
N TRP A 69 -2.65 16.29 -3.50
CA TRP A 69 -2.93 17.71 -3.65
C TRP A 69 -3.12 18.12 -5.12
N GLU A 70 -2.18 17.73 -5.98
CA GLU A 70 -2.24 18.02 -7.42
C GLU A 70 -3.49 17.45 -8.10
N LYS A 71 -3.94 16.26 -7.66
CA LYS A 71 -5.07 15.55 -8.27
C LYS A 71 -6.40 15.75 -7.54
N LEU A 72 -6.41 16.48 -6.43
CA LEU A 72 -7.60 16.63 -5.59
C LEU A 72 -8.78 17.24 -6.35
N SER A 73 -8.52 18.20 -7.25
CA SER A 73 -9.55 18.80 -8.11
C SER A 73 -10.25 17.80 -9.04
N SER A 74 -9.61 16.67 -9.35
CA SER A 74 -10.18 15.60 -10.16
C SER A 74 -10.96 14.55 -9.36
N PHE A 75 -10.93 14.61 -8.04
CA PHE A 75 -11.67 13.68 -7.18
C PHE A 75 -13.16 13.99 -7.22
N ARG A 76 -13.96 13.04 -7.72
CA ARG A 76 -15.41 13.22 -7.96
C ARG A 76 -16.30 12.78 -6.80
N GLY A 77 -15.75 12.25 -5.71
CA GLY A 77 -16.53 11.75 -4.59
C GLY A 77 -17.30 10.43 -4.85
N GLU A 78 -16.98 9.72 -5.94
CA GLU A 78 -17.60 8.42 -6.29
C GLU A 78 -17.27 7.32 -5.27
N ALA A 79 -16.16 7.49 -4.56
CA ALA A 79 -15.72 6.64 -3.45
C ALA A 79 -15.33 7.52 -2.25
N ALA A 80 -15.13 6.92 -1.06
CA ALA A 80 -14.56 7.63 0.08
C ALA A 80 -13.16 8.17 -0.27
N PHE A 81 -12.81 9.36 0.26
CA PHE A 81 -11.49 9.96 0.05
C PHE A 81 -10.35 9.02 0.43
N ALA A 82 -10.47 8.32 1.56
CA ALA A 82 -9.52 7.31 2.00
C ALA A 82 -9.27 6.21 0.97
N THR A 83 -10.31 5.76 0.27
CA THR A 83 -10.20 4.74 -0.79
C THR A 83 -9.50 5.28 -2.03
N TRP A 84 -9.82 6.52 -2.43
CA TRP A 84 -9.16 7.19 -3.54
C TRP A 84 -7.67 7.44 -3.26
N LEU A 85 -7.36 7.97 -2.06
CA LEU A 85 -5.99 8.21 -1.61
C LEU A 85 -5.18 6.92 -1.55
N HIS A 86 -5.79 5.84 -1.05
CA HIS A 86 -5.16 4.51 -1.01
C HIS A 86 -4.78 4.01 -2.41
N ARG A 87 -5.70 4.07 -3.38
CA ARG A 87 -5.43 3.68 -4.78
C ARG A 87 -4.31 4.53 -5.39
N LEU A 88 -4.32 5.83 -5.11
CA LEU A 88 -3.28 6.74 -5.57
C LEU A 88 -1.92 6.36 -4.96
N ALA A 89 -1.87 6.05 -3.66
CA ALA A 89 -0.67 5.61 -2.97
C ALA A 89 -0.12 4.29 -3.55
N VAL A 90 -0.96 3.27 -3.70
CA VAL A 90 -0.56 1.99 -4.30
C VAL A 90 0.05 2.19 -5.70
N ASN A 91 -0.63 2.96 -6.57
CA ASN A 91 -0.15 3.21 -7.92
C ASN A 91 1.21 3.95 -7.93
N LEU A 92 1.39 4.93 -7.05
CA LEU A 92 2.66 5.66 -6.94
C LEU A 92 3.79 4.73 -6.47
N LEU A 93 3.56 3.96 -5.41
CA LEU A 93 4.53 3.03 -4.87
C LEU A 93 4.98 1.97 -5.89
N LEU A 94 4.05 1.46 -6.69
CA LEU A 94 4.34 0.51 -7.77
C LEU A 94 5.15 1.16 -8.90
N SER A 95 4.79 2.39 -9.29
CA SER A 95 5.48 3.15 -10.33
C SER A 95 6.94 3.44 -9.94
N GLU A 96 7.15 3.84 -8.69
CA GLU A 96 8.47 4.14 -8.15
C GLU A 96 9.36 2.89 -8.12
N ARG A 97 8.82 1.74 -7.75
CA ARG A 97 9.56 0.49 -7.84
C ARG A 97 9.98 0.15 -9.27
N SER A 98 9.05 0.28 -10.23
CA SER A 98 9.35 0.03 -11.64
C SER A 98 10.44 0.97 -12.16
N ARG A 99 10.49 2.21 -11.67
CA ARG A 99 11.54 3.18 -11.96
C ARG A 99 12.88 2.73 -11.40
N ARG A 100 12.92 2.39 -10.10
CA ARG A 100 14.13 1.92 -9.42
C ARG A 100 14.66 0.60 -10.00
N GLY A 101 13.79 -0.32 -10.37
CA GLY A 101 14.17 -1.56 -11.03
C GLY A 101 14.84 -1.33 -12.38
N ARG A 102 14.31 -0.41 -13.21
CA ARG A 102 14.93 -0.04 -14.50
C ARG A 102 16.29 0.66 -14.31
N GLU A 103 16.43 1.48 -13.28
CA GLU A 103 17.68 2.19 -12.98
C GLU A 103 18.78 1.21 -12.53
N ARG A 104 18.44 0.24 -11.67
CA ARG A 104 19.35 -0.84 -11.26
C ARG A 104 19.82 -1.70 -12.44
N LEU A 105 18.90 -2.07 -13.33
CA LEU A 105 19.24 -2.81 -14.56
C LEU A 105 20.23 -2.03 -15.46
N ARG A 106 20.06 -0.70 -15.53
CA ARG A 106 21.01 0.17 -16.28
C ARG A 106 22.38 0.23 -15.63
N LEU A 107 22.46 0.10 -14.31
CA LEU A 107 23.70 0.09 -13.54
C LEU A 107 24.34 -1.31 -13.44
N GLY A 108 23.73 -2.34 -14.04
CA GLY A 108 24.23 -3.71 -14.01
C GLY A 108 24.12 -4.41 -12.65
N GLU A 109 23.25 -3.91 -11.76
CA GLU A 109 23.01 -4.51 -10.45
C GLU A 109 21.99 -5.65 -10.58
N ASP A 110 22.42 -6.88 -10.26
CA ASP A 110 21.56 -8.07 -10.30
C ASP A 110 20.71 -8.16 -9.01
N GLU A 111 19.39 -8.07 -9.15
CA GLU A 111 18.41 -8.14 -8.05
C GLU A 111 18.59 -9.41 -7.19
N THR A 112 19.01 -10.52 -7.81
CA THR A 112 19.21 -11.81 -7.13
C THR A 112 20.38 -11.82 -6.16
N VAL A 113 21.43 -11.03 -6.42
CA VAL A 113 22.62 -10.95 -5.58
C VAL A 113 22.37 -10.11 -4.33
N MET A 114 21.66 -8.98 -4.48
CA MET A 114 21.33 -8.09 -3.35
C MET A 114 20.31 -8.72 -2.39
N ASP A 115 19.30 -9.44 -2.90
CA ASP A 115 18.34 -10.18 -2.09
C ASP A 115 19.02 -11.29 -1.26
N ARG A 116 20.02 -11.96 -1.83
CA ARG A 116 20.82 -12.96 -1.11
C ARG A 116 21.73 -12.34 -0.04
N GLN A 117 22.27 -11.15 -0.27
CA GLN A 117 23.12 -10.45 0.70
C GLN A 117 22.32 -9.88 1.87
N ARG A 118 21.08 -9.39 1.64
CA ARG A 118 20.17 -8.97 2.72
C ARG A 118 19.76 -10.14 3.60
N ALA A 119 19.42 -11.28 3.01
CA ALA A 119 19.05 -12.50 3.74
C ALA A 119 20.19 -13.10 4.59
N ARG A 120 21.46 -12.79 4.26
CA ARG A 120 22.64 -13.32 4.97
C ARG A 120 23.11 -12.49 6.16
N ARG A 121 22.67 -11.24 6.30
CA ARG A 121 23.23 -10.31 7.30
C ARG A 121 22.58 -10.34 8.66
N GLU A 122 21.54 -11.10 8.87
CA GLU A 122 20.76 -11.04 10.10
C GLU A 122 20.52 -12.43 10.70
N THR A 123 21.17 -12.68 11.84
CA THR A 123 20.91 -13.83 12.72
C THR A 123 19.58 -13.61 13.46
N PRO A 124 18.62 -14.56 13.42
CA PRO A 124 17.35 -14.41 14.10
C PRO A 124 17.47 -14.93 15.54
N GLU A 125 17.67 -14.06 16.51
CA GLU A 125 17.63 -14.46 17.93
C GLU A 125 16.49 -13.80 18.75
N VAL A 126 15.66 -12.95 18.15
CA VAL A 126 14.53 -12.28 18.85
C VAL A 126 13.26 -12.48 18.06
N ALA A 127 12.15 -12.75 18.76
CA ALA A 127 10.82 -12.77 18.15
C ALA A 127 10.59 -11.47 17.38
N MET A 128 10.53 -11.56 16.06
CA MET A 128 10.42 -10.44 15.14
C MET A 128 8.96 -10.09 14.98
N ASP A 129 8.63 -8.79 14.99
CA ASP A 129 7.29 -8.37 14.64
C ASP A 129 7.01 -8.59 13.13
N LEU A 130 5.73 -8.64 12.78
CA LEU A 130 5.30 -8.93 11.41
C LEU A 130 5.80 -7.88 10.40
N ASP A 131 5.80 -6.60 10.76
CA ASP A 131 6.24 -5.52 9.86
C ASP A 131 7.75 -5.62 9.56
N THR A 132 8.55 -5.96 10.56
CA THR A 132 9.99 -6.25 10.38
C THR A 132 10.20 -7.48 9.49
N ALA A 133 9.43 -8.56 9.71
CA ALA A 133 9.51 -9.77 8.89
C ALA A 133 9.11 -9.50 7.42
N ILE A 134 8.05 -8.70 7.19
CA ILE A 134 7.66 -8.25 5.84
C ILE A 134 8.79 -7.45 5.18
N GLY A 135 9.45 -6.57 5.92
CA GLY A 135 10.59 -5.79 5.44
C GLY A 135 11.77 -6.63 4.95
N ARG A 136 11.90 -7.87 5.42
CA ARG A 136 12.97 -8.83 5.02
C ARG A 136 12.62 -9.67 3.79
N LEU A 137 11.37 -9.65 3.35
CA LEU A 137 10.99 -10.36 2.13
C LEU A 137 11.70 -9.78 0.90
N PRO A 138 12.05 -10.63 -0.08
CA PRO A 138 12.44 -10.16 -1.42
C PRO A 138 11.39 -9.23 -2.00
N ASP A 139 11.80 -8.17 -2.67
CA ASP A 139 10.92 -7.09 -3.12
C ASP A 139 9.68 -7.58 -3.89
N GLY A 140 9.82 -8.55 -4.81
CA GLY A 140 8.70 -9.11 -5.56
C GLY A 140 7.71 -9.88 -4.68
N ALA A 141 8.22 -10.70 -3.76
CA ALA A 141 7.39 -11.47 -2.83
C ALA A 141 6.68 -10.57 -1.81
N ARG A 142 7.40 -9.55 -1.31
CA ARG A 142 6.88 -8.56 -0.36
C ARG A 142 5.68 -7.80 -0.92
N GLN A 143 5.78 -7.28 -2.15
CA GLN A 143 4.69 -6.52 -2.74
C GLN A 143 3.44 -7.35 -2.95
N ILE A 144 3.60 -8.56 -3.47
CA ILE A 144 2.45 -9.44 -3.69
C ILE A 144 1.83 -9.83 -2.36
N PHE A 145 2.62 -10.08 -1.33
CA PHE A 145 2.11 -10.35 0.01
C PHE A 145 1.33 -9.15 0.56
N VAL A 146 1.89 -7.95 0.48
CA VAL A 146 1.21 -6.73 0.96
C VAL A 146 -0.07 -6.49 0.17
N LEU A 147 -0.03 -6.53 -1.16
CA LEU A 147 -1.22 -6.30 -1.98
C LEU A 147 -2.31 -7.35 -1.75
N HIS A 148 -1.94 -8.64 -1.62
CA HIS A 148 -2.92 -9.71 -1.49
C HIS A 148 -3.39 -9.90 -0.04
N ASP A 149 -2.46 -10.14 0.90
CA ASP A 149 -2.79 -10.56 2.26
C ASP A 149 -3.09 -9.39 3.20
N VAL A 150 -2.54 -8.20 2.94
CA VAL A 150 -2.77 -7.01 3.76
C VAL A 150 -3.86 -6.12 3.15
N GLU A 151 -3.80 -5.85 1.85
CA GLU A 151 -4.70 -4.89 1.18
C GLU A 151 -5.89 -5.56 0.46
N GLY A 152 -5.90 -6.90 0.34
CA GLY A 152 -7.04 -7.68 -0.13
C GLY A 152 -7.25 -7.70 -1.65
N TYR A 153 -6.25 -7.31 -2.45
CA TYR A 153 -6.32 -7.39 -3.92
C TYR A 153 -6.32 -8.85 -4.40
N LYS A 154 -7.08 -9.15 -5.46
CA LYS A 154 -7.07 -10.45 -6.10
C LYS A 154 -5.83 -10.62 -6.97
N HIS A 155 -5.43 -11.87 -7.24
CA HIS A 155 -4.26 -12.16 -8.09
C HIS A 155 -4.38 -11.61 -9.51
N GLU A 156 -5.59 -11.53 -10.04
CA GLU A 156 -5.89 -10.96 -11.34
C GLU A 156 -5.58 -9.45 -11.36
N GLU A 157 -6.05 -8.72 -10.35
CA GLU A 157 -5.79 -7.28 -10.17
C GLU A 157 -4.29 -7.02 -9.97
N ILE A 158 -3.63 -7.84 -9.13
CA ILE A 158 -2.17 -7.76 -8.90
C ILE A 158 -1.41 -8.03 -10.21
N GLY A 159 -1.85 -9.02 -11.00
CA GLY A 159 -1.27 -9.32 -12.30
C GLY A 159 -1.30 -8.13 -13.26
N GLU A 160 -2.44 -7.45 -13.35
CA GLU A 160 -2.61 -6.24 -14.15
C GLU A 160 -1.75 -5.08 -13.63
N MET A 161 -1.77 -4.83 -12.32
CA MET A 161 -1.02 -3.73 -11.68
C MET A 161 0.50 -3.88 -11.83
N LEU A 162 1.01 -5.10 -11.77
CA LEU A 162 2.46 -5.40 -11.82
C LEU A 162 2.95 -5.83 -13.21
N GLY A 163 2.04 -6.08 -14.16
CA GLY A 163 2.39 -6.60 -15.48
C GLY A 163 2.94 -8.02 -15.43
N ILE A 164 2.42 -8.89 -14.55
CA ILE A 164 2.86 -10.27 -14.36
C ILE A 164 1.70 -11.26 -14.55
N ALA A 165 2.03 -12.51 -14.89
CA ALA A 165 1.03 -13.56 -14.94
C ALA A 165 0.44 -13.88 -13.55
N VAL A 166 -0.85 -14.24 -13.49
CA VAL A 166 -1.54 -14.68 -12.26
C VAL A 166 -0.80 -15.82 -11.56
N GLY A 167 -0.25 -16.77 -12.34
CA GLY A 167 0.56 -17.87 -11.81
C GLY A 167 1.84 -17.39 -11.11
N THR A 168 2.50 -16.35 -11.64
CA THR A 168 3.66 -15.71 -11.01
C THR A 168 3.26 -15.06 -9.69
N SER A 169 2.13 -14.34 -9.64
CA SER A 169 1.60 -13.76 -8.42
C SER A 169 1.36 -14.82 -7.34
N LYS A 170 0.71 -15.93 -7.70
CA LYS A 170 0.47 -17.06 -6.76
C LYS A 170 1.76 -17.68 -6.25
N ALA A 171 2.74 -17.91 -7.12
CA ALA A 171 4.04 -18.48 -6.75
C ALA A 171 4.83 -17.57 -5.79
N GLN A 172 4.85 -16.26 -6.06
CA GLN A 172 5.52 -15.28 -5.21
C GLN A 172 4.82 -15.13 -3.85
N LEU A 173 3.49 -15.18 -3.79
CA LEU A 173 2.75 -15.18 -2.52
C LEU A 173 3.09 -16.41 -1.68
N HIS A 174 3.11 -17.59 -2.29
CA HIS A 174 3.52 -18.82 -1.61
C HIS A 174 4.93 -18.68 -1.04
N ARG A 175 5.88 -18.19 -1.84
CA ARG A 175 7.26 -17.93 -1.38
C ARG A 175 7.31 -16.94 -0.22
N ALA A 176 6.55 -15.83 -0.28
CA ALA A 176 6.48 -14.86 0.79
C ALA A 176 6.02 -15.48 2.10
N ARG A 177 4.93 -16.25 2.07
CA ARG A 177 4.36 -16.92 3.26
C ARG A 177 5.34 -17.94 3.86
N MET A 178 6.08 -18.68 3.02
CA MET A 178 7.10 -19.62 3.50
C MET A 178 8.26 -18.90 4.20
N LEU A 179 8.73 -17.79 3.65
CA LEU A 179 9.79 -16.98 4.25
C LEU A 179 9.32 -16.34 5.56
N LEU A 180 8.12 -15.77 5.59
CA LEU A 180 7.54 -15.18 6.81
C LEU A 180 7.41 -16.19 7.92
N ARG A 181 6.93 -17.42 7.62
CA ARG A 181 6.86 -18.50 8.62
C ARG A 181 8.25 -18.80 9.17
N GLY A 182 9.27 -18.87 8.33
CA GLY A 182 10.65 -19.10 8.77
C GLY A 182 11.25 -17.97 9.61
N HIS A 183 10.78 -16.73 9.42
CA HIS A 183 11.22 -15.57 10.20
C HIS A 183 10.49 -15.45 11.55
N LEU A 184 9.21 -15.80 11.60
CA LEU A 184 8.36 -15.65 12.80
C LEU A 184 8.43 -16.86 13.73
N GLU A 185 8.82 -18.04 13.23
CA GLU A 185 8.92 -19.29 13.98
C GLU A 185 10.37 -19.85 13.99
N PRO A 186 11.37 -19.12 14.50
CA PRO A 186 12.77 -19.59 14.46
C PRO A 186 13.01 -20.84 15.34
N GLY A 187 12.08 -21.22 16.24
CA GLY A 187 12.26 -22.29 17.22
C GLY A 187 11.70 -23.68 16.85
N LEU A 188 10.95 -23.85 15.75
CA LEU A 188 10.28 -25.12 15.45
C LEU A 188 11.09 -26.08 14.55
N LYS A 189 12.31 -25.74 14.18
CA LYS A 189 13.20 -26.60 13.35
C LYS A 189 14.28 -27.34 14.13
N GLY A 190 14.17 -27.47 15.43
CA GLY A 190 15.17 -28.15 16.28
C GLY A 190 14.61 -29.33 17.07
N GLY A 191 13.89 -30.26 16.42
CA GLY A 191 13.40 -31.46 17.08
C GLY A 191 13.24 -32.63 16.12
N HIS A 192 14.33 -33.23 15.71
CA HIS A 192 14.47 -34.68 15.45
C HIS A 192 15.96 -35.00 15.27
#